data_209149b92a0b3dd1205acda2014cc3c9
#
_entry.id   209149b92a0b3dd1205acda2014cc3c9
#
_cell.length_a   1.000
_cell.length_b   1.000
_cell.length_c   1.000
_cell.angle_alpha   90.00
_cell.angle_beta   90.00
_cell.angle_gamma   90.00
#
_symmetry.space_group_name_H-M   'P 1'
#
loop_
_entity.id
_entity.type
_entity.pdbx_description
1 polymer ?
#
loop_
_entity_poly.entity_id
_entity_poly.type
_entity_poly.pdbx_seq_one_letter_code
_entity_poly.pdbx_strand_id
1 'polypeptide(L)'
;NMAGNTIGQLFRVTTFGESHGIALGCIVDGVPPNLELSEADIQPDLDRRKPGTSRYTTPRREDDEVQILSGVFEGKTTGTSIGMIIKNGDQRSQDYGDIKDRFRPGHADFTYQQKYGIRDYRGGGRSSARETAMRVAAGAIAKKYLREQFGIEVRGFLSQIGEVKIAPQTIDKIDWDKVNSNPFFCPDESAVEKFDELIRELKKEGDSIGAKLTVIAENVPVGLGEPVFDRLDADLAHALMGINAVKGVEIGDGFDVVEQRGSQHRDEMTPNGFESNHAGGILGGISSGQPIIATIALKPTSSITIPGRSINLEGDLVEIVTKGRHDPCVGIRAVPIAEAMVAIVLLDHLLRFKAQCK
;
A
#
# COMPACT_ATOMS: atom_id res chain seq x y z
N ASN A 1 9.80 14.17 -17.09
CA ASN A 1 9.73 15.49 -16.56
C ASN A 1 9.24 15.62 -15.13
N MET A 2 8.82 14.54 -14.49
CA MET A 2 8.27 14.57 -13.15
C MET A 2 9.23 13.93 -12.18
N ALA A 3 9.38 14.54 -11.00
CA ALA A 3 10.29 14.04 -9.99
C ALA A 3 9.79 12.81 -9.22
N GLY A 4 8.70 12.20 -9.66
CA GLY A 4 8.19 10.97 -9.05
C GLY A 4 7.40 11.17 -7.75
N ASN A 5 6.87 12.36 -7.50
CA ASN A 5 6.07 12.65 -6.31
C ASN A 5 4.56 12.70 -6.58
N THR A 6 4.17 12.47 -7.83
CA THR A 6 2.78 12.54 -8.28
C THR A 6 2.39 11.27 -9.02
N ILE A 7 1.21 10.75 -8.76
CA ILE A 7 0.60 9.62 -9.46
C ILE A 7 -0.78 10.02 -10.00
N GLY A 8 -1.18 9.46 -11.15
CA GLY A 8 -2.49 9.67 -11.76
C GLY A 8 -2.50 10.73 -12.84
N GLN A 9 -3.56 10.71 -13.64
CA GLN A 9 -3.80 11.64 -14.74
C GLN A 9 -4.94 12.61 -14.42
N LEU A 10 -6.15 12.11 -14.14
CA LEU A 10 -7.33 12.89 -13.78
C LEU A 10 -7.58 12.87 -12.26
N PHE A 11 -7.41 11.75 -11.62
CA PHE A 11 -7.32 11.68 -10.17
C PHE A 11 -5.84 11.65 -9.83
N ARG A 12 -5.33 12.76 -9.32
CA ARG A 12 -3.88 12.95 -9.12
C ARG A 12 -3.57 13.15 -7.65
N VAL A 13 -2.56 12.46 -7.21
CA VAL A 13 -2.08 12.55 -5.83
C VAL A 13 -0.61 12.94 -5.84
N THR A 14 -0.30 14.05 -5.22
CA THR A 14 1.08 14.49 -4.95
C THR A 14 1.33 14.39 -3.47
N THR A 15 2.38 13.70 -3.06
CA THR A 15 2.76 13.61 -1.65
C THR A 15 4.06 14.36 -1.39
N PHE A 16 4.23 14.87 -0.19
CA PHE A 16 5.42 15.57 0.24
C PHE A 16 5.66 15.38 1.74
N GLY A 17 6.86 15.73 2.18
CA GLY A 17 7.26 15.65 3.59
C GLY A 17 8.15 14.45 3.89
N GLU A 18 8.91 14.60 4.95
CA GLU A 18 9.88 13.61 5.45
C GLU A 18 9.41 13.07 6.80
N SER A 19 9.85 11.85 7.13
CA SER A 19 9.42 11.14 8.34
C SER A 19 9.69 11.90 9.64
N HIS A 20 10.76 12.69 9.69
CA HIS A 20 11.16 13.50 10.85
C HIS A 20 11.09 15.00 10.56
N GLY A 21 10.45 15.39 9.47
CA GLY A 21 10.11 16.78 9.21
C GLY A 21 8.93 17.25 10.05
N ILE A 22 8.48 18.46 9.79
CA ILE A 22 7.37 19.10 10.56
C ILE A 22 6.06 18.35 10.34
N ALA A 23 5.79 17.98 9.11
CA ALA A 23 4.55 17.33 8.71
C ALA A 23 4.73 16.52 7.42
N LEU A 24 3.77 15.65 7.17
CA LEU A 24 3.55 15.02 5.87
C LEU A 24 2.32 15.64 5.25
N GLY A 25 2.29 15.72 3.94
CA GLY A 25 1.14 16.26 3.25
C GLY A 25 0.88 15.59 1.91
N CYS A 26 -0.31 15.83 1.41
CA CYS A 26 -0.66 15.50 0.04
C CYS A 26 -1.61 16.54 -0.55
N ILE A 27 -1.59 16.60 -1.88
CA ILE A 27 -2.57 17.35 -2.66
C ILE A 27 -3.27 16.35 -3.55
N VAL A 28 -4.60 16.35 -3.47
CA VAL A 28 -5.46 15.46 -4.26
C VAL A 28 -6.27 16.32 -5.21
N ASP A 29 -6.09 16.08 -6.50
CA ASP A 29 -6.83 16.73 -7.57
C ASP A 29 -7.74 15.74 -8.29
N GLY A 30 -8.84 16.24 -8.83
CA GLY A 30 -9.75 15.45 -9.65
C GLY A 30 -10.88 14.77 -8.87
N VAL A 31 -11.04 15.10 -7.59
CA VAL A 31 -12.22 14.63 -6.85
C VAL A 31 -13.44 15.38 -7.37
N PRO A 32 -14.47 14.67 -7.88
CA PRO A 32 -15.67 15.35 -8.34
C PRO A 32 -16.35 16.16 -7.23
N PRO A 33 -17.03 17.27 -7.56
CA PRO A 33 -17.69 18.09 -6.56
C PRO A 33 -18.89 17.39 -5.93
N ASN A 34 -19.30 17.90 -4.77
CA ASN A 34 -20.49 17.47 -4.03
C ASN A 34 -20.38 16.09 -3.35
N LEU A 35 -19.20 15.53 -3.21
CA LEU A 35 -18.99 14.40 -2.33
C LEU A 35 -18.98 14.89 -0.88
N GLU A 36 -19.79 14.30 -0.03
CA GLU A 36 -19.69 14.57 1.41
C GLU A 36 -18.34 14.05 1.90
N LEU A 37 -17.55 14.91 2.56
CA LEU A 37 -16.21 14.56 3.00
C LEU A 37 -15.83 15.34 4.24
N SER A 38 -15.33 14.60 5.22
CA SER A 38 -14.71 15.15 6.41
C SER A 38 -13.54 14.26 6.84
N GLU A 39 -12.78 14.71 7.83
CA GLU A 39 -11.69 13.91 8.41
C GLU A 39 -12.18 12.57 8.95
N ALA A 40 -13.42 12.48 9.42
CA ALA A 40 -14.03 11.24 9.91
C ALA A 40 -14.16 10.15 8.84
N ASP A 41 -14.19 10.52 7.56
CA ASP A 41 -14.23 9.58 6.44
C ASP A 41 -12.84 9.00 6.12
N ILE A 42 -11.79 9.66 6.53
CA ILE A 42 -10.40 9.34 6.21
C ILE A 42 -9.70 8.65 7.37
N GLN A 43 -9.95 9.13 8.57
CA GLN A 43 -9.27 8.70 9.79
C GLN A 43 -9.32 7.19 10.05
N PRO A 44 -10.44 6.47 9.82
CA PRO A 44 -10.47 5.03 10.06
C PRO A 44 -9.43 4.25 9.24
N ASP A 45 -9.17 4.63 8.00
CA ASP A 45 -8.15 3.97 7.17
C ASP A 45 -6.73 4.28 7.68
N LEU A 46 -6.50 5.49 8.13
CA LEU A 46 -5.23 5.85 8.77
C LEU A 46 -5.02 5.08 10.07
N ASP A 47 -6.06 4.89 10.86
CA ASP A 47 -5.99 4.12 12.11
C ASP A 47 -5.66 2.64 11.84
N ARG A 48 -6.16 2.07 10.75
CA ARG A 48 -5.81 0.70 10.33
C ARG A 48 -4.34 0.56 9.94
N ARG A 49 -3.74 1.60 9.37
CA ARG A 49 -2.32 1.63 8.98
C ARG A 49 -1.39 1.88 10.17
N LYS A 50 -1.88 2.54 11.17
CA LYS A 50 -1.10 3.10 12.28
C LYS A 50 -0.38 2.02 13.09
N PRO A 51 0.94 2.20 13.42
CA PRO A 51 1.64 1.25 14.29
C PRO A 51 1.07 1.29 15.71
N GLY A 52 1.13 0.13 16.39
CA GLY A 52 0.69 -0.01 17.77
C GLY A 52 -0.81 -0.20 17.95
N THR A 53 -1.58 -0.39 16.88
CA THR A 53 -3.00 -0.76 16.94
C THR A 53 -3.18 -2.23 17.32
N SER A 54 -2.11 -3.03 17.29
CA SER A 54 -2.09 -4.44 17.61
C SER A 54 -0.81 -4.79 18.36
N ARG A 55 -0.89 -5.81 19.24
CA ARG A 55 0.29 -6.39 19.91
C ARG A 55 1.28 -7.06 18.96
N TYR A 56 0.88 -7.30 17.69
CA TYR A 56 1.68 -7.97 16.67
C TYR A 56 2.44 -7.01 15.78
N THR A 57 2.17 -5.72 15.86
CA THR A 57 2.89 -4.67 15.15
C THR A 57 3.82 -3.95 16.11
N THR A 58 4.64 -3.03 15.58
CA THR A 58 5.53 -2.24 16.44
C THR A 58 4.70 -1.49 17.49
N PRO A 59 5.14 -1.45 18.77
CA PRO A 59 4.44 -0.71 19.81
C PRO A 59 4.58 0.81 19.68
N ARG A 60 5.29 1.32 18.68
CA ARG A 60 5.40 2.76 18.41
C ARG A 60 4.04 3.30 18.02
N ARG A 61 3.53 4.25 18.78
CA ARG A 61 2.32 4.99 18.45
C ARG A 61 2.71 6.26 17.72
N GLU A 62 2.15 6.44 16.53
CA GLU A 62 2.19 7.68 15.79
C GLU A 62 0.79 8.27 15.80
N ASP A 63 0.70 9.56 16.03
CA ASP A 63 -0.57 10.26 15.93
C ASP A 63 -0.78 10.68 14.48
N ASP A 64 -1.60 9.91 13.77
CA ASP A 64 -1.90 10.13 12.35
C ASP A 64 -3.19 10.93 12.18
N GLU A 65 -3.37 11.98 12.96
CA GLU A 65 -4.54 12.84 12.85
C GLU A 65 -4.47 13.70 11.59
N VAL A 66 -5.36 13.42 10.64
CA VAL A 66 -5.41 14.13 9.37
C VAL A 66 -6.19 15.44 9.51
N GLN A 67 -5.70 16.50 8.83
CA GLN A 67 -6.39 17.76 8.67
C GLN A 67 -6.62 18.03 7.20
N ILE A 68 -7.86 18.36 6.83
CA ILE A 68 -8.21 18.84 5.50
C ILE A 68 -8.06 20.36 5.50
N LEU A 69 -7.21 20.87 4.60
CA LEU A 69 -6.89 22.29 4.54
C LEU A 69 -7.66 23.04 3.46
N SER A 70 -8.17 22.35 2.45
CA SER A 70 -8.81 22.97 1.28
C SER A 70 -9.66 21.97 0.53
N GLY A 71 -10.45 22.47 -0.42
CA GLY A 71 -11.23 21.65 -1.35
C GLY A 71 -12.51 21.08 -0.78
N VAL A 72 -12.90 21.48 0.43
CA VAL A 72 -14.17 21.10 1.06
C VAL A 72 -14.85 22.36 1.59
N PHE A 73 -16.12 22.52 1.28
CA PHE A 73 -16.94 23.63 1.72
C PHE A 73 -18.30 23.13 2.20
N GLU A 74 -18.68 23.50 3.41
CA GLU A 74 -19.94 23.04 4.04
C GLU A 74 -20.10 21.52 4.00
N GLY A 75 -19.00 20.78 4.23
CA GLY A 75 -18.98 19.32 4.31
C GLY A 75 -18.98 18.61 2.95
N LYS A 76 -18.80 19.32 1.85
CA LYS A 76 -18.80 18.74 0.50
C LYS A 76 -17.58 19.17 -0.29
N THR A 77 -17.08 18.28 -1.15
CA THR A 77 -15.97 18.60 -2.05
C THR A 77 -16.39 19.69 -3.03
N THR A 78 -15.44 20.57 -3.36
CA THR A 78 -15.67 21.71 -4.25
C THR A 78 -15.29 21.42 -5.71
N GLY A 79 -14.62 20.31 -5.98
CA GLY A 79 -14.04 20.01 -7.29
C GLY A 79 -12.65 20.60 -7.50
N THR A 80 -12.13 21.34 -6.52
CA THR A 80 -10.78 21.91 -6.56
C THR A 80 -9.82 21.06 -5.72
N SER A 81 -8.56 21.46 -5.63
CA SER A 81 -7.53 20.69 -4.95
C SER A 81 -7.82 20.52 -3.46
N ILE A 82 -7.69 19.29 -2.97
CA ILE A 82 -7.83 18.96 -1.55
C ILE A 82 -6.42 18.81 -0.99
N GLY A 83 -6.03 19.75 -0.13
CA GLY A 83 -4.78 19.66 0.62
C GLY A 83 -5.03 19.00 1.96
N MET A 84 -4.19 18.04 2.32
CA MET A 84 -4.24 17.36 3.61
C MET A 84 -2.87 17.32 4.25
N ILE A 85 -2.81 17.43 5.56
CA ILE A 85 -1.58 17.26 6.32
C ILE A 85 -1.79 16.36 7.52
N ILE A 86 -0.67 15.72 7.92
CA ILE A 86 -0.53 15.02 9.19
C ILE A 86 0.74 15.55 9.84
N LYS A 87 0.62 16.14 11.02
CA LYS A 87 1.76 16.65 11.76
C LYS A 87 2.58 15.50 12.34
N ASN A 88 3.89 15.60 12.28
CA ASN A 88 4.78 14.66 12.95
C ASN A 88 4.89 15.08 14.43
N GLY A 89 4.38 14.24 15.32
CA GLY A 89 4.23 14.60 16.74
C GLY A 89 5.51 14.54 17.55
N ASP A 90 6.40 13.59 17.29
CA ASP A 90 7.61 13.41 18.08
C ASP A 90 8.85 13.55 17.21
N GLN A 91 9.41 14.75 17.20
CA GLN A 91 10.66 15.07 16.52
C GLN A 91 11.86 14.95 17.42
N ARG A 92 11.78 14.15 18.52
CA ARG A 92 12.91 14.00 19.42
C ARG A 92 14.15 13.58 18.63
N SER A 93 15.18 14.39 18.75
CA SER A 93 16.49 14.04 18.25
C SER A 93 17.00 12.83 19.01
N GLN A 94 16.80 11.64 18.45
CA GLN A 94 17.56 10.49 18.87
C GLN A 94 19.02 10.73 18.51
N ASP A 95 19.92 10.06 19.22
CA ASP A 95 21.32 10.10 18.83
C ASP A 95 21.49 9.32 17.51
N TYR A 96 21.61 10.06 16.43
CA TYR A 96 21.87 9.52 15.08
C TYR A 96 23.36 9.45 14.76
N GLY A 97 24.23 9.64 15.74
CA GLY A 97 25.68 9.71 15.52
C GLY A 97 26.26 8.52 14.77
N ASP A 98 25.78 7.30 15.07
CA ASP A 98 26.26 6.08 14.43
C ASP A 98 25.72 5.86 13.00
N ILE A 99 24.55 6.42 12.66
CA ILE A 99 23.92 6.19 11.34
C ILE A 99 24.06 7.38 10.39
N LYS A 100 24.50 8.51 10.90
CA LYS A 100 24.67 9.73 10.10
C LYS A 100 25.67 9.54 8.96
N ASP A 101 26.75 8.82 9.19
CA ASP A 101 27.84 8.58 8.24
C ASP A 101 27.95 7.11 7.80
N ARG A 102 26.98 6.26 8.15
CA ARG A 102 26.94 4.83 7.79
C ARG A 102 25.69 4.50 7.01
N PHE A 103 25.79 3.49 6.15
CA PHE A 103 24.69 3.03 5.33
C PHE A 103 24.07 1.76 5.93
N ARG A 104 22.78 1.80 6.24
CA ARG A 104 22.06 0.60 6.70
C ARG A 104 21.87 -0.36 5.53
N PRO A 105 22.29 -1.64 5.66
CA PRO A 105 22.08 -2.64 4.59
C PRO A 105 20.60 -2.81 4.27
N GLY A 106 20.29 -2.93 2.97
CA GLY A 106 18.91 -3.12 2.51
C GLY A 106 18.00 -1.90 2.60
N HIS A 107 18.52 -0.75 3.05
CA HIS A 107 17.81 0.53 3.07
C HIS A 107 18.26 1.43 1.93
N ALA A 108 17.52 2.52 1.74
CA ALA A 108 17.79 3.49 0.68
C ALA A 108 18.94 4.46 1.00
N ASP A 109 19.60 4.34 2.13
CA ASP A 109 20.63 5.28 2.59
C ASP A 109 21.73 5.49 1.54
N PHE A 110 22.29 4.40 1.04
CA PHE A 110 23.34 4.43 0.04
C PHE A 110 22.89 5.06 -1.28
N THR A 111 21.75 4.61 -1.79
CA THR A 111 21.25 5.07 -3.10
C THR A 111 20.84 6.53 -3.08
N TYR A 112 20.20 7.00 -2.02
CA TYR A 112 19.85 8.42 -1.87
C TYR A 112 21.10 9.29 -1.77
N GLN A 113 22.08 8.88 -0.96
CA GLN A 113 23.34 9.62 -0.82
C GLN A 113 24.08 9.72 -2.14
N GLN A 114 24.15 8.62 -2.88
CA GLN A 114 24.85 8.58 -4.16
C GLN A 114 24.12 9.40 -5.24
N LYS A 115 22.80 9.34 -5.25
CA LYS A 115 22.00 10.02 -6.27
C LYS A 115 21.93 11.53 -6.03
N TYR A 116 21.60 11.94 -4.79
CA TYR A 116 21.29 13.32 -4.49
C TYR A 116 22.45 14.09 -3.82
N GLY A 117 23.47 13.39 -3.35
CA GLY A 117 24.59 14.01 -2.62
C GLY A 117 24.26 14.43 -1.19
N ILE A 118 23.02 14.27 -0.79
CA ILE A 118 22.51 14.57 0.55
C ILE A 118 21.40 13.59 0.89
N ARG A 119 21.27 13.25 2.16
CA ARG A 119 20.14 12.48 2.65
C ARG A 119 19.73 12.93 4.06
N ASP A 120 18.45 12.79 4.36
CA ASP A 120 17.99 12.92 5.73
C ASP A 120 18.26 11.57 6.45
N TYR A 121 19.26 11.57 7.31
CA TYR A 121 19.66 10.37 8.06
C TYR A 121 18.67 10.00 9.16
N ARG A 122 17.72 10.87 9.48
CA ARG A 122 16.71 10.65 10.52
C ARG A 122 15.59 9.79 9.98
N GLY A 123 15.61 8.48 10.24
CA GLY A 123 14.56 7.54 9.86
C GLY A 123 14.31 7.37 8.35
N GLY A 124 15.24 7.83 7.50
CA GLY A 124 15.14 7.68 6.04
C GLY A 124 14.41 8.79 5.30
N GLY A 125 13.90 9.80 5.98
CA GLY A 125 13.27 10.97 5.34
C GLY A 125 12.11 10.61 4.42
N ARG A 126 12.21 10.99 3.15
CA ARG A 126 11.20 10.73 2.11
C ARG A 126 11.09 9.23 1.76
N SER A 127 12.15 8.46 1.93
CA SER A 127 12.16 7.03 1.65
C SER A 127 11.49 6.18 2.75
N SER A 128 11.16 6.78 3.88
CA SER A 128 10.50 6.11 4.99
C SER A 128 9.07 5.70 4.64
N ALA A 129 8.65 4.56 5.17
CA ALA A 129 7.26 4.09 5.04
C ALA A 129 6.23 5.05 5.66
N ARG A 130 6.65 5.99 6.48
CA ARG A 130 5.81 7.05 7.06
C ARG A 130 5.04 7.83 5.98
N GLU A 131 5.66 8.07 4.82
CA GLU A 131 5.05 8.75 3.68
C GLU A 131 3.75 8.08 3.23
N THR A 132 3.62 6.76 3.37
CA THR A 132 2.42 6.03 2.95
C THR A 132 1.16 6.44 3.69
N ALA A 133 1.27 7.12 4.83
CA ALA A 133 0.11 7.69 5.51
C ALA A 133 -0.67 8.64 4.57
N MET A 134 0.03 9.43 3.77
CA MET A 134 -0.63 10.34 2.82
C MET A 134 -1.27 9.61 1.66
N ARG A 135 -0.71 8.48 1.22
CA ARG A 135 -1.35 7.61 0.22
C ARG A 135 -2.64 7.01 0.75
N VAL A 136 -2.64 6.59 2.00
CA VAL A 136 -3.85 6.04 2.66
C VAL A 136 -4.92 7.13 2.80
N ALA A 137 -4.53 8.35 3.17
CA ALA A 137 -5.46 9.47 3.24
C ALA A 137 -6.11 9.78 1.88
N ALA A 138 -5.31 9.87 0.82
CA ALA A 138 -5.81 10.08 -0.54
C ALA A 138 -6.66 8.89 -1.01
N GLY A 139 -6.22 7.67 -0.72
CA GLY A 139 -6.95 6.45 -1.04
C GLY A 139 -8.30 6.34 -0.35
N ALA A 140 -8.44 6.86 0.85
CA ALA A 140 -9.71 6.88 1.57
C ALA A 140 -10.77 7.73 0.83
N ILE A 141 -10.36 8.85 0.24
CA ILE A 141 -11.24 9.67 -0.60
C ILE A 141 -11.65 8.87 -1.83
N ALA A 142 -10.71 8.23 -2.51
CA ALA A 142 -10.99 7.41 -3.69
C ALA A 142 -11.93 6.26 -3.35
N LYS A 143 -11.69 5.54 -2.27
CA LYS A 143 -12.54 4.42 -1.82
C LYS A 143 -13.97 4.89 -1.54
N LYS A 144 -14.12 6.02 -0.88
CA LYS A 144 -15.45 6.59 -0.59
C LYS A 144 -16.21 6.91 -1.86
N TYR A 145 -15.58 7.62 -2.79
CA TYR A 145 -16.21 7.97 -4.07
C TYR A 145 -16.61 6.72 -4.86
N LEU A 146 -15.70 5.76 -4.98
CA LEU A 146 -15.95 4.50 -5.70
C LEU A 146 -17.12 3.72 -5.10
N ARG A 147 -17.17 3.63 -3.78
CA ARG A 147 -18.23 2.92 -3.06
C ARG A 147 -19.59 3.61 -3.21
N GLU A 148 -19.65 4.90 -2.93
CA GLU A 148 -20.92 5.64 -2.89
C GLU A 148 -21.50 5.88 -4.26
N GLN A 149 -20.68 6.12 -5.29
CA GLN A 149 -21.14 6.44 -6.62
C GLN A 149 -21.30 5.22 -7.53
N PHE A 150 -20.57 4.15 -7.27
CA PHE A 150 -20.52 2.99 -8.18
C PHE A 150 -20.68 1.65 -7.48
N GLY A 151 -20.74 1.62 -6.16
CA GLY A 151 -20.80 0.36 -5.42
C GLY A 151 -19.51 -0.47 -5.51
N ILE A 152 -18.40 0.13 -5.92
CA ILE A 152 -17.12 -0.55 -6.02
C ILE A 152 -16.51 -0.68 -4.62
N GLU A 153 -16.20 -1.92 -4.22
CA GLU A 153 -15.54 -2.21 -2.95
C GLU A 153 -14.10 -2.63 -3.20
N VAL A 154 -13.17 -1.96 -2.53
CA VAL A 154 -11.73 -2.27 -2.60
C VAL A 154 -11.28 -2.74 -1.22
N ARG A 155 -10.94 -4.02 -1.09
CA ARG A 155 -10.64 -4.65 0.20
C ARG A 155 -9.47 -5.61 0.07
N GLY A 156 -8.62 -5.64 1.10
CA GLY A 156 -7.43 -6.47 1.11
C GLY A 156 -7.35 -7.40 2.31
N PHE A 157 -6.60 -8.47 2.16
CA PHE A 157 -6.30 -9.41 3.23
C PHE A 157 -4.89 -9.97 3.11
N LEU A 158 -4.33 -10.35 4.25
CA LEU A 158 -3.02 -10.98 4.32
C LEU A 158 -3.15 -12.47 4.04
N SER A 159 -2.38 -12.97 3.08
CA SER A 159 -2.47 -14.37 2.64
C SER A 159 -1.30 -15.24 3.07
N GLN A 160 -0.17 -14.65 3.45
CA GLN A 160 1.02 -15.42 3.83
C GLN A 160 1.97 -14.57 4.65
N ILE A 161 2.53 -15.17 5.70
CA ILE A 161 3.70 -14.64 6.42
C ILE A 161 4.77 -15.71 6.42
N GLY A 162 5.94 -15.41 5.85
CA GLY A 162 7.00 -16.40 5.71
C GLY A 162 6.52 -17.64 4.98
N GLU A 163 6.67 -18.80 5.57
CA GLU A 163 6.20 -20.07 5.00
C GLU A 163 4.74 -20.40 5.35
N VAL A 164 4.12 -19.65 6.27
CA VAL A 164 2.76 -19.91 6.72
C VAL A 164 1.77 -19.29 5.76
N LYS A 165 1.02 -20.13 5.07
CA LYS A 165 -0.02 -19.73 4.10
C LYS A 165 -1.39 -19.97 4.68
N ILE A 166 -2.33 -19.09 4.36
CA ILE A 166 -3.76 -19.33 4.66
C ILE A 166 -4.34 -20.35 3.68
N ALA A 167 -5.48 -20.94 4.04
CA ALA A 167 -6.26 -21.76 3.11
C ALA A 167 -6.71 -20.90 1.90
N PRO A 168 -6.83 -21.51 0.69
CA PRO A 168 -7.37 -20.80 -0.47
C PRO A 168 -8.74 -20.19 -0.18
N GLN A 169 -8.94 -18.95 -0.64
CA GLN A 169 -10.16 -18.19 -0.39
C GLN A 169 -11.04 -18.12 -1.64
N THR A 170 -12.34 -18.23 -1.44
CA THR A 170 -13.36 -17.95 -2.46
C THR A 170 -13.90 -16.54 -2.19
N ILE A 171 -13.83 -15.63 -3.17
CA ILE A 171 -14.08 -14.20 -2.99
C ILE A 171 -15.42 -13.92 -2.31
N ASP A 172 -16.50 -14.53 -2.79
CA ASP A 172 -17.86 -14.35 -2.26
C ASP A 172 -18.08 -14.99 -0.89
N LYS A 173 -17.12 -15.77 -0.39
CA LYS A 173 -17.19 -16.42 0.93
C LYS A 173 -16.26 -15.77 1.96
N ILE A 174 -15.52 -14.74 1.59
CA ILE A 174 -14.66 -14.04 2.54
C ILE A 174 -15.52 -13.24 3.52
N ASP A 175 -15.32 -13.50 4.82
CA ASP A 175 -15.91 -12.69 5.88
C ASP A 175 -15.03 -11.48 6.15
N TRP A 176 -15.39 -10.35 5.57
CA TRP A 176 -14.62 -9.11 5.67
C TRP A 176 -14.65 -8.51 7.09
N ASP A 177 -15.70 -8.75 7.86
CA ASP A 177 -15.73 -8.33 9.27
C ASP A 177 -14.66 -9.05 10.07
N LYS A 178 -14.46 -10.34 9.78
CA LYS A 178 -13.40 -11.13 10.38
C LYS A 178 -12.02 -10.64 9.99
N VAL A 179 -11.79 -10.34 8.72
CA VAL A 179 -10.54 -9.76 8.22
C VAL A 179 -10.20 -8.49 8.98
N ASN A 180 -11.16 -7.62 9.17
CA ASN A 180 -10.94 -6.31 9.82
C ASN A 180 -10.91 -6.37 11.34
N SER A 181 -11.29 -7.49 11.95
CA SER A 181 -11.36 -7.63 13.41
C SER A 181 -10.18 -8.37 14.03
N ASN A 182 -9.30 -8.99 13.24
CA ASN A 182 -8.10 -9.61 13.77
C ASN A 182 -6.83 -8.81 13.41
N PRO A 183 -5.75 -9.00 14.18
CA PRO A 183 -4.55 -8.17 14.03
C PRO A 183 -3.76 -8.39 12.74
N PHE A 184 -4.08 -9.43 11.97
CA PHE A 184 -3.36 -9.80 10.75
C PHE A 184 -4.14 -9.50 9.47
N PHE A 185 -5.33 -8.92 9.53
CA PHE A 185 -6.20 -8.80 8.35
C PHE A 185 -6.37 -10.14 7.63
N CYS A 186 -6.63 -11.19 8.41
CA CYS A 186 -6.60 -12.57 7.92
C CYS A 186 -8.02 -13.16 7.87
N PRO A 187 -8.45 -13.73 6.72
CA PRO A 187 -9.76 -14.36 6.60
C PRO A 187 -9.81 -15.78 7.17
N ASP A 188 -8.67 -16.37 7.50
CA ASP A 188 -8.53 -17.75 7.98
C ASP A 188 -8.10 -17.77 9.44
N GLU A 189 -9.04 -18.02 10.35
CA GLU A 189 -8.74 -18.03 11.79
C GLU A 189 -7.70 -19.08 12.19
N SER A 190 -7.65 -20.21 11.49
CA SER A 190 -6.68 -21.25 11.80
C SER A 190 -5.23 -20.80 11.54
N ALA A 191 -5.05 -19.83 10.66
CA ALA A 191 -3.73 -19.28 10.38
C ALA A 191 -3.30 -18.20 11.39
N VAL A 192 -4.24 -17.54 12.05
CA VAL A 192 -3.95 -16.43 12.99
C VAL A 192 -3.03 -16.88 14.12
N GLU A 193 -3.27 -18.04 14.71
CA GLU A 193 -2.40 -18.57 15.75
C GLU A 193 -0.98 -18.85 15.26
N LYS A 194 -0.88 -19.41 14.07
CA LYS A 194 0.43 -19.71 13.44
C LYS A 194 1.19 -18.43 13.11
N PHE A 195 0.50 -17.41 12.64
CA PHE A 195 1.08 -16.09 12.41
C PHE A 195 1.58 -15.46 13.71
N ASP A 196 0.77 -15.54 14.76
CA ASP A 196 1.14 -15.02 16.07
C ASP A 196 2.40 -15.69 16.61
N GLU A 197 2.47 -17.01 16.53
CA GLU A 197 3.61 -17.80 16.97
C GLU A 197 4.88 -17.42 16.22
N LEU A 198 4.81 -17.30 14.89
CA LEU A 198 5.94 -16.90 14.06
C LEU A 198 6.42 -15.48 14.40
N ILE A 199 5.51 -14.54 14.57
CA ILE A 199 5.85 -13.16 14.90
C ILE A 199 6.54 -13.07 16.29
N ARG A 200 6.05 -13.82 17.27
CA ARG A 200 6.66 -13.87 18.60
C ARG A 200 8.09 -14.41 18.54
N GLU A 201 8.31 -15.47 17.78
CA GLU A 201 9.64 -16.06 17.58
C GLU A 201 10.60 -15.04 16.95
N LEU A 202 10.16 -14.33 15.91
CA LEU A 202 10.96 -13.33 15.23
C LEU A 202 11.30 -12.14 16.14
N LYS A 203 10.35 -11.69 16.95
CA LYS A 203 10.60 -10.64 17.95
C LYS A 203 11.68 -11.07 18.95
N LYS A 204 11.61 -12.30 19.40
CA LYS A 204 12.59 -12.87 20.35
C LYS A 204 13.99 -12.95 19.73
N GLU A 205 14.06 -13.30 18.44
CA GLU A 205 15.33 -13.42 17.72
C GLU A 205 15.87 -12.08 17.21
N GLY A 206 15.05 -11.03 17.22
CA GLY A 206 15.42 -9.72 16.67
C GLY A 206 15.46 -9.69 15.16
N ASP A 207 14.72 -10.58 14.49
CA ASP A 207 14.70 -10.74 13.04
C ASP A 207 13.36 -10.33 12.43
N SER A 208 13.23 -10.45 11.11
CA SER A 208 12.05 -10.08 10.35
C SER A 208 11.74 -11.12 9.28
N ILE A 209 10.55 -11.01 8.69
CA ILE A 209 10.06 -11.92 7.66
C ILE A 209 9.20 -11.18 6.64
N GLY A 210 9.13 -11.69 5.42
CA GLY A 210 8.27 -11.19 4.36
C GLY A 210 6.84 -11.67 4.45
N ALA A 211 5.99 -11.11 3.59
CA ALA A 211 4.58 -11.44 3.54
C ALA A 211 4.01 -11.30 2.13
N LYS A 212 2.85 -11.91 1.92
CA LYS A 212 1.98 -11.67 0.76
C LYS A 212 0.63 -11.17 1.22
N LEU A 213 0.05 -10.29 0.45
CA LEU A 213 -1.32 -9.83 0.63
C LEU A 213 -2.02 -9.72 -0.72
N THR A 214 -3.34 -9.82 -0.69
CA THR A 214 -4.19 -9.72 -1.88
C THR A 214 -5.21 -8.63 -1.69
N VAL A 215 -5.39 -7.80 -2.73
CA VAL A 215 -6.45 -6.81 -2.80
C VAL A 215 -7.45 -7.23 -3.86
N ILE A 216 -8.72 -7.19 -3.50
CA ILE A 216 -9.83 -7.51 -4.40
C ILE A 216 -10.67 -6.25 -4.57
N ALA A 217 -10.95 -5.90 -5.84
CA ALA A 217 -11.90 -4.86 -6.17
C ALA A 217 -13.12 -5.49 -6.83
N GLU A 218 -14.27 -5.34 -6.20
CA GLU A 218 -15.54 -5.90 -6.67
C GLU A 218 -16.43 -4.83 -7.28
N ASN A 219 -17.29 -5.23 -8.20
CA ASN A 219 -18.25 -4.37 -8.88
C ASN A 219 -17.60 -3.29 -9.77
N VAL A 220 -16.40 -3.55 -10.24
CA VAL A 220 -15.73 -2.66 -11.19
C VAL A 220 -16.39 -2.81 -12.55
N PRO A 221 -16.83 -1.70 -13.18
CA PRO A 221 -17.45 -1.78 -14.51
C PRO A 221 -16.45 -2.21 -15.57
N VAL A 222 -16.95 -2.73 -16.68
CA VAL A 222 -16.14 -2.99 -17.88
C VAL A 222 -15.67 -1.66 -18.47
N GLY A 223 -14.41 -1.58 -18.88
CA GLY A 223 -13.94 -0.45 -19.67
C GLY A 223 -12.84 0.40 -19.02
N LEU A 224 -12.37 0.04 -17.82
CA LEU A 224 -11.28 0.77 -17.17
C LEU A 224 -9.92 0.25 -17.64
N GLY A 225 -9.11 1.15 -18.14
CA GLY A 225 -7.79 0.86 -18.70
C GLY A 225 -7.61 1.49 -20.07
N GLU A 226 -6.43 1.95 -20.38
CA GLU A 226 -6.10 2.69 -21.60
C GLU A 226 -4.93 2.00 -22.33
N PRO A 227 -5.22 1.01 -23.20
CA PRO A 227 -4.18 0.47 -24.06
C PRO A 227 -3.54 1.58 -24.93
N VAL A 228 -2.29 1.43 -25.32
CA VAL A 228 -1.46 0.26 -25.07
C VAL A 228 -0.68 0.38 -23.77
N PHE A 229 -0.22 1.58 -23.40
CA PHE A 229 0.77 1.79 -22.33
C PHE A 229 0.14 2.01 -20.96
N ASP A 230 -1.09 2.52 -20.91
CA ASP A 230 -1.80 2.77 -19.63
C ASP A 230 -2.84 1.67 -19.36
N ARG A 231 -2.49 0.43 -19.66
CA ARG A 231 -3.35 -0.70 -19.32
C ARG A 231 -3.57 -0.74 -17.80
N LEU A 232 -4.75 -1.17 -17.40
CA LEU A 232 -5.12 -1.20 -15.98
C LEU A 232 -4.18 -2.07 -15.16
N ASP A 233 -3.80 -3.25 -15.65
CA ASP A 233 -2.85 -4.13 -14.96
C ASP A 233 -1.46 -3.50 -14.84
N ALA A 234 -1.00 -2.80 -15.88
CA ALA A 234 0.27 -2.10 -15.85
C ALA A 234 0.27 -0.95 -14.83
N ASP A 235 -0.78 -0.16 -14.77
CA ASP A 235 -0.89 0.95 -13.81
C ASP A 235 -1.06 0.45 -12.38
N LEU A 236 -1.82 -0.64 -12.18
CA LEU A 236 -1.91 -1.29 -10.86
C LEU A 236 -0.54 -1.80 -10.41
N ALA A 237 0.19 -2.47 -11.28
CA ALA A 237 1.52 -2.97 -10.98
C ALA A 237 2.49 -1.82 -10.64
N HIS A 238 2.43 -0.72 -11.38
CA HIS A 238 3.23 0.47 -11.11
C HIS A 238 2.95 1.03 -9.71
N ALA A 239 1.69 1.23 -9.39
CA ALA A 239 1.27 1.80 -8.10
C ALA A 239 1.63 0.87 -6.93
N LEU A 240 1.39 -0.42 -7.07
CA LEU A 240 1.66 -1.41 -6.03
C LEU A 240 3.15 -1.66 -5.83
N MET A 241 3.93 -1.72 -6.92
CA MET A 241 5.38 -1.85 -6.81
C MET A 241 6.02 -0.62 -6.14
N GLY A 242 5.37 0.53 -6.21
CA GLY A 242 5.80 1.76 -5.56
C GLY A 242 5.59 1.80 -4.04
N ILE A 243 4.94 0.79 -3.45
CA ILE A 243 4.81 0.66 -2.00
C ILE A 243 6.14 0.17 -1.43
N ASN A 244 6.58 0.76 -0.32
CA ASN A 244 7.81 0.38 0.36
C ASN A 244 7.85 -1.13 0.62
N ALA A 245 9.00 -1.74 0.38
CA ALA A 245 9.28 -3.16 0.58
C ALA A 245 8.62 -4.11 -0.44
N VAL A 246 7.78 -3.65 -1.36
CA VAL A 246 7.18 -4.50 -2.37
C VAL A 246 8.23 -4.92 -3.40
N LYS A 247 8.31 -6.23 -3.67
CA LYS A 247 9.26 -6.83 -4.60
C LYS A 247 8.58 -7.60 -5.73
N GLY A 248 7.29 -7.84 -5.64
CA GLY A 248 6.55 -8.54 -6.67
C GLY A 248 5.08 -8.15 -6.69
N VAL A 249 4.50 -8.14 -7.88
CA VAL A 249 3.08 -7.88 -8.12
C VAL A 249 2.56 -8.95 -9.05
N GLU A 250 1.43 -9.55 -8.71
CA GLU A 250 0.72 -10.51 -9.54
C GLU A 250 -0.71 -10.01 -9.79
N ILE A 251 -1.18 -10.18 -11.02
CA ILE A 251 -2.57 -9.93 -11.39
C ILE A 251 -3.24 -11.27 -11.72
N GLY A 252 -4.38 -11.56 -11.09
CA GLY A 252 -5.05 -12.84 -11.25
C GLY A 252 -4.17 -13.98 -10.76
N ASP A 253 -4.03 -15.02 -11.58
CA ASP A 253 -3.18 -16.18 -11.26
C ASP A 253 -1.67 -15.88 -11.27
N GLY A 254 -1.26 -14.71 -11.78
CA GLY A 254 0.12 -14.25 -11.69
C GLY A 254 1.14 -15.22 -12.30
N PHE A 255 2.19 -15.52 -11.55
CA PHE A 255 3.25 -16.40 -12.02
C PHE A 255 2.81 -17.85 -12.27
N ASP A 256 1.72 -18.28 -11.64
CA ASP A 256 1.20 -19.66 -11.82
C ASP A 256 0.71 -19.93 -13.24
N VAL A 257 0.47 -18.88 -14.05
CA VAL A 257 0.02 -19.03 -15.45
C VAL A 257 0.99 -19.85 -16.29
N VAL A 258 2.28 -19.89 -15.94
CA VAL A 258 3.29 -20.63 -16.71
C VAL A 258 3.07 -22.13 -16.69
N GLU A 259 2.37 -22.64 -15.69
CA GLU A 259 2.03 -24.06 -15.56
C GLU A 259 0.70 -24.41 -16.22
N GLN A 260 -0.07 -23.41 -16.66
CA GLN A 260 -1.38 -23.59 -17.26
C GLN A 260 -1.30 -23.70 -18.77
N ARG A 261 -2.09 -24.59 -19.33
CA ARG A 261 -2.30 -24.64 -20.78
C ARG A 261 -3.31 -23.56 -21.18
N GLY A 262 -3.25 -23.08 -22.41
CA GLY A 262 -4.17 -22.05 -22.90
C GLY A 262 -5.65 -22.42 -22.71
N SER A 263 -5.99 -23.69 -22.91
CA SER A 263 -7.37 -24.20 -22.69
C SER A 263 -7.80 -24.15 -21.22
N GLN A 264 -6.85 -24.17 -20.29
CA GLN A 264 -7.12 -24.05 -18.85
C GLN A 264 -7.17 -22.59 -18.39
N HIS A 265 -6.30 -21.75 -18.96
CA HIS A 265 -6.16 -20.36 -18.54
C HIS A 265 -7.27 -19.45 -19.07
N ARG A 266 -7.76 -19.68 -20.28
CA ARG A 266 -8.78 -18.84 -20.89
C ARG A 266 -10.04 -18.82 -20.00
N ASP A 267 -10.55 -17.62 -19.77
CA ASP A 267 -11.78 -17.41 -19.00
C ASP A 267 -12.97 -17.52 -19.95
N GLU A 268 -13.54 -18.73 -20.06
CA GLU A 268 -14.65 -18.98 -20.98
C GLU A 268 -15.91 -18.22 -20.58
N MET A 269 -16.68 -17.81 -21.55
CA MET A 269 -17.90 -17.03 -21.35
C MET A 269 -19.13 -17.86 -21.67
N THR A 270 -20.17 -17.67 -20.88
CA THR A 270 -21.51 -18.21 -21.11
C THR A 270 -22.51 -17.04 -21.09
N PRO A 271 -23.78 -17.29 -21.46
CA PRO A 271 -24.82 -16.28 -21.30
C PRO A 271 -24.98 -15.79 -19.85
N ASN A 272 -24.49 -16.54 -18.86
CA ASN A 272 -24.56 -16.20 -17.44
C ASN A 272 -23.26 -15.53 -16.91
N GLY A 273 -22.32 -15.23 -17.78
CA GLY A 273 -21.06 -14.59 -17.42
C GLY A 273 -19.85 -15.49 -17.60
N PHE A 274 -18.75 -15.11 -17.00
CA PHE A 274 -17.49 -15.84 -17.08
C PHE A 274 -17.50 -17.09 -16.21
N GLU A 275 -16.93 -18.17 -16.73
CA GLU A 275 -16.78 -19.44 -16.01
C GLU A 275 -15.62 -19.45 -15.00
N SER A 276 -14.63 -18.59 -15.20
CA SER A 276 -13.43 -18.48 -14.37
C SER A 276 -12.88 -17.06 -14.41
N ASN A 277 -11.88 -16.78 -13.57
CA ASN A 277 -11.24 -15.45 -13.51
C ASN A 277 -9.73 -15.57 -13.34
N HIS A 278 -9.09 -16.35 -14.19
CA HIS A 278 -7.63 -16.52 -14.19
C HIS A 278 -6.89 -15.22 -14.49
N ALA A 279 -7.49 -14.37 -15.33
CA ALA A 279 -6.92 -13.09 -15.70
C ALA A 279 -7.04 -12.00 -14.63
N GLY A 280 -7.76 -12.28 -13.54
CA GLY A 280 -7.90 -11.32 -12.44
C GLY A 280 -8.69 -10.07 -12.79
N GLY A 281 -9.73 -10.20 -13.63
CA GLY A 281 -10.66 -9.10 -13.94
C GLY A 281 -10.18 -8.14 -15.02
N ILE A 282 -9.10 -8.44 -15.72
CA ILE A 282 -8.49 -7.56 -16.72
C ILE A 282 -8.16 -8.35 -17.97
N LEU A 283 -8.72 -7.93 -19.11
CA LEU A 283 -8.49 -8.53 -20.41
C LEU A 283 -8.01 -7.45 -21.39
N GLY A 284 -6.86 -7.71 -22.02
CA GLY A 284 -6.27 -6.72 -22.92
C GLY A 284 -5.93 -5.38 -22.26
N GLY A 285 -5.74 -5.38 -20.95
CA GLY A 285 -5.47 -4.18 -20.19
C GLY A 285 -6.71 -3.37 -19.78
N ILE A 286 -7.89 -3.93 -19.98
CA ILE A 286 -9.19 -3.29 -19.69
C ILE A 286 -9.97 -4.15 -18.71
N SER A 287 -10.64 -3.53 -17.74
CA SER A 287 -11.46 -4.26 -16.78
C SER A 287 -12.59 -5.01 -17.47
N SER A 288 -12.81 -6.27 -17.05
CA SER A 288 -13.78 -7.18 -17.68
C SER A 288 -15.15 -7.20 -16.99
N GLY A 289 -15.29 -6.52 -15.87
CA GLY A 289 -16.48 -6.58 -15.02
C GLY A 289 -16.37 -7.64 -13.92
N GLN A 290 -15.41 -8.56 -14.03
CA GLN A 290 -15.12 -9.51 -12.96
C GLN A 290 -14.29 -8.85 -11.85
N PRO A 291 -14.25 -9.44 -10.64
CA PRO A 291 -13.40 -8.93 -9.58
C PRO A 291 -11.96 -8.76 -10.05
N ILE A 292 -11.36 -7.63 -9.73
CA ILE A 292 -9.94 -7.39 -9.96
C ILE A 292 -9.17 -7.96 -8.77
N ILE A 293 -8.17 -8.79 -9.07
CA ILE A 293 -7.39 -9.49 -8.06
C ILE A 293 -5.92 -9.14 -8.26
N ALA A 294 -5.33 -8.47 -7.28
CA ALA A 294 -3.92 -8.11 -7.26
C ALA A 294 -3.26 -8.63 -5.99
N THR A 295 -2.13 -9.29 -6.14
CA THR A 295 -1.34 -9.84 -5.02
C THR A 295 0.05 -9.23 -5.03
N ILE A 296 0.54 -8.85 -3.86
CA ILE A 296 1.89 -8.30 -3.71
C ILE A 296 2.70 -9.10 -2.71
N ALA A 297 4.01 -9.16 -2.97
CA ALA A 297 4.99 -9.75 -2.08
C ALA A 297 5.88 -8.64 -1.50
N LEU A 298 6.03 -8.64 -0.19
CA LEU A 298 6.84 -7.67 0.53
C LEU A 298 8.06 -8.36 1.13
N LYS A 299 9.22 -7.74 0.95
CA LYS A 299 10.47 -8.23 1.56
C LYS A 299 10.44 -8.04 3.07
N PRO A 300 11.24 -8.81 3.81
CA PRO A 300 11.46 -8.53 5.23
C PRO A 300 12.15 -7.18 5.40
N THR A 301 11.83 -6.47 6.49
CA THR A 301 12.54 -5.24 6.80
C THR A 301 14.00 -5.55 7.18
N SER A 302 14.90 -4.67 6.77
CA SER A 302 16.31 -4.76 7.13
C SER A 302 16.64 -4.03 8.43
N SER A 303 15.68 -3.35 9.04
CA SER A 303 15.80 -2.71 10.35
C SER A 303 15.62 -3.74 11.46
N ILE A 304 16.66 -4.52 11.72
CA ILE A 304 16.66 -5.60 12.69
C ILE A 304 17.79 -5.41 13.72
N THR A 305 17.68 -6.08 14.85
CA THR A 305 18.67 -5.97 15.93
C THR A 305 19.87 -6.89 15.76
N ILE A 306 19.82 -7.81 14.79
CA ILE A 306 20.97 -8.67 14.45
C ILE A 306 22.04 -7.79 13.79
N PRO A 307 23.31 -7.86 14.27
CA PRO A 307 24.40 -7.08 13.68
C PRO A 307 24.63 -7.43 12.21
N GLY A 308 24.90 -6.43 11.40
CA GLY A 308 25.20 -6.60 9.97
C GLY A 308 26.46 -5.83 9.59
N ARG A 309 27.01 -6.17 8.43
CA ARG A 309 28.17 -5.48 7.86
C ARG A 309 27.71 -4.40 6.88
N SER A 310 28.39 -3.26 6.92
CA SER A 310 28.14 -2.13 6.03
C SER A 310 29.41 -1.33 5.80
N ILE A 311 29.27 -0.19 5.16
CA ILE A 311 30.36 0.77 4.95
C ILE A 311 29.94 2.16 5.46
N ASN A 312 30.93 2.96 5.81
CA ASN A 312 30.74 4.38 6.10
C ASN A 312 30.85 5.25 4.80
N LEU A 313 30.75 6.54 4.95
CA LEU A 313 30.85 7.48 3.82
C LEU A 313 32.21 7.42 3.11
N GLU A 314 33.28 7.03 3.81
CA GLU A 314 34.64 6.89 3.28
C GLU A 314 34.84 5.51 2.59
N GLY A 315 33.88 4.62 2.70
CA GLY A 315 33.96 3.28 2.11
C GLY A 315 34.63 2.24 2.99
N ASP A 316 34.90 2.55 4.26
CA ASP A 316 35.48 1.62 5.23
C ASP A 316 34.44 0.65 5.78
N LEU A 317 34.85 -0.60 6.03
CA LEU A 317 34.00 -1.62 6.61
C LEU A 317 33.61 -1.24 8.04
N VAL A 318 32.33 -1.31 8.34
CA VAL A 318 31.77 -1.06 9.67
C VAL A 318 30.74 -2.15 10.00
N GLU A 319 30.54 -2.38 11.30
CA GLU A 319 29.42 -3.15 11.80
C GLU A 319 28.27 -2.19 12.13
N ILE A 320 27.06 -2.58 11.81
CA ILE A 320 25.88 -1.79 12.09
C ILE A 320 24.82 -2.63 12.79
N VAL A 321 24.20 -2.03 13.79
CA VAL A 321 23.07 -2.59 14.52
C VAL A 321 21.98 -1.54 14.57
N THR A 322 20.77 -1.89 14.15
CA THR A 322 19.61 -1.01 14.30
C THR A 322 19.14 -1.11 15.75
N LYS A 323 19.22 0.02 16.45
CA LYS A 323 18.75 0.14 17.83
C LYS A 323 17.27 0.49 17.86
N GLY A 324 16.57 0.03 18.90
CA GLY A 324 15.19 0.35 19.14
C GLY A 324 14.22 -0.72 18.64
N ARG A 325 12.99 -0.30 18.49
CA ARG A 325 11.87 -1.17 18.11
C ARG A 325 11.84 -1.37 16.61
N HIS A 326 11.56 -2.60 16.17
CA HIS A 326 11.36 -2.89 14.77
C HIS A 326 10.05 -3.65 14.58
N ASP A 327 9.51 -3.56 13.39
CA ASP A 327 8.33 -4.32 12.97
C ASP A 327 8.81 -5.64 12.34
N PRO A 328 8.52 -6.81 12.94
CA PRO A 328 9.00 -8.08 12.41
C PRO A 328 8.34 -8.45 11.07
N CYS A 329 7.21 -7.84 10.71
CA CYS A 329 6.54 -8.10 9.44
C CYS A 329 5.79 -6.87 8.95
N VAL A 330 6.39 -6.12 8.04
CA VAL A 330 5.80 -4.90 7.48
C VAL A 330 4.57 -5.15 6.62
N GLY A 331 4.38 -6.39 6.15
CA GLY A 331 3.24 -6.76 5.31
C GLY A 331 1.89 -6.62 6.01
N ILE A 332 1.85 -6.74 7.32
CA ILE A 332 0.60 -6.58 8.09
C ILE A 332 0.05 -5.16 7.91
N ARG A 333 0.91 -4.16 8.03
CA ARG A 333 0.53 -2.75 7.88
C ARG A 333 0.33 -2.33 6.43
N ALA A 334 0.80 -3.12 5.49
CA ALA A 334 0.72 -2.81 4.07
C ALA A 334 -0.68 -3.07 3.49
N VAL A 335 -1.54 -3.82 4.15
CA VAL A 335 -2.89 -4.12 3.65
C VAL A 335 -3.68 -2.84 3.35
N PRO A 336 -3.87 -1.89 4.29
CA PRO A 336 -4.58 -0.65 3.98
C PRO A 336 -3.86 0.23 2.95
N ILE A 337 -2.53 0.17 2.88
CA ILE A 337 -1.76 0.91 1.88
C ILE A 337 -2.03 0.37 0.47
N ALA A 338 -2.04 -0.95 0.30
CA ALA A 338 -2.33 -1.59 -0.97
C ALA A 338 -3.76 -1.32 -1.43
N GLU A 339 -4.74 -1.38 -0.53
CA GLU A 339 -6.12 -0.99 -0.82
C GLU A 339 -6.19 0.44 -1.35
N ALA A 340 -5.49 1.36 -0.70
CA ALA A 340 -5.45 2.76 -1.09
C ALA A 340 -4.88 2.95 -2.50
N MET A 341 -3.78 2.28 -2.82
CA MET A 341 -3.14 2.40 -4.12
C MET A 341 -4.01 1.83 -5.24
N VAL A 342 -4.69 0.71 -5.01
CA VAL A 342 -5.65 0.15 -5.96
C VAL A 342 -6.81 1.12 -6.18
N ALA A 343 -7.36 1.68 -5.12
CA ALA A 343 -8.46 2.64 -5.21
C ALA A 343 -8.07 3.91 -6.00
N ILE A 344 -6.87 4.44 -5.78
CA ILE A 344 -6.35 5.60 -6.50
C ILE A 344 -6.29 5.31 -8.01
N VAL A 345 -5.75 4.17 -8.39
CA VAL A 345 -5.64 3.77 -9.80
C VAL A 345 -7.02 3.59 -10.42
N LEU A 346 -7.93 2.91 -9.73
CA LEU A 346 -9.28 2.66 -10.24
C LEU A 346 -10.05 3.96 -10.43
N LEU A 347 -9.97 4.89 -9.50
CA LEU A 347 -10.66 6.17 -9.66
C LEU A 347 -10.08 6.99 -10.81
N ASP A 348 -8.78 7.00 -10.99
CA ASP A 348 -8.15 7.67 -12.13
C ASP A 348 -8.69 7.13 -13.46
N HIS A 349 -8.69 5.81 -13.62
CA HIS A 349 -9.20 5.18 -14.83
C HIS A 349 -10.70 5.35 -15.00
N LEU A 350 -11.48 5.37 -13.93
CA LEU A 350 -12.91 5.62 -13.98
C LEU A 350 -13.20 7.03 -14.50
N LEU A 351 -12.48 8.03 -14.04
CA LEU A 351 -12.62 9.41 -14.50
C LEU A 351 -12.19 9.54 -15.96
N ARG A 352 -11.13 8.87 -16.37
CA ARG A 352 -10.66 8.81 -17.75
C ARG A 352 -11.73 8.18 -18.66
N PHE A 353 -12.32 7.07 -18.22
CA PHE A 353 -13.42 6.42 -18.93
C PHE A 353 -14.62 7.35 -19.12
N LYS A 354 -15.05 8.02 -18.05
CA LYS A 354 -16.17 8.96 -18.08
C LYS A 354 -15.90 10.19 -18.96
N ALA A 355 -14.65 10.60 -19.05
CA ALA A 355 -14.27 11.75 -19.88
C ALA A 355 -14.29 11.44 -21.38
N GLN A 356 -14.06 10.19 -21.77
CA GLN A 356 -13.89 9.79 -23.16
C GLN A 356 -15.04 8.94 -23.68
N CYS A 357 -15.62 8.10 -22.84
CA CYS A 357 -16.67 7.14 -23.21
C CYS A 357 -17.97 7.47 -22.49
N LYS A 358 -19.11 7.17 -23.14
CA LYS A 358 -20.44 7.41 -22.56
C LYS A 358 -20.93 6.17 -21.81
#